data_1b9f812583ef02d3fa74677b4546e46b
#
_entry.id   1b9f812583ef02d3fa74677b4546e46b
#
_cell.length_a   1.000
_cell.length_b   1.000
_cell.length_c   1.000
_cell.angle_alpha   90.00
_cell.angle_beta   90.00
_cell.angle_gamma   90.00
#
_symmetry.space_group_name_H-M   'P 1'
#
loop_
_entity.id
_entity.type
_entity.pdbx_description
1 polymer ?
#
loop_
_entity_poly.entity_id
_entity_poly.type
_entity_poly.pdbx_seq_one_letter_code
_entity_poly.pdbx_strand_id
1 'polypeptide(L)'
;RIMQIGEKGEPNPNLRWRWDLLQSVGEAGLSENPETIPMLVKKADSGERDWMQLTPSTRLKSVNGFATVGIIPLASTTMTKQISWDHVLPEDVRNQLQRNDRVVAVAGQTLDRSMENWEGDIPDVEYGDRMFALRAEPVKLTFARPKNPEKPRPEGAEQFDVTLAPRPYRTLGLVMTIGPVVGVQKGSPAEAAGVQAGDVLQAINGEPVDDPLRLPERVAELGTQDITLQLLRGEGEAKETVEVTLKPRKSHHQSRMRGHGDRVALEPLGLAYDIGFTVKDVVAGSPAEKAGLEPGDTIEKLEFHAADEAKRVESATKIDSFWYGPEGKEVNLREELFTWFDIHQHMQDMLPDTEVKLFYTRDGKSETATLAAVDADAWFNPDRGLLFQVYDELHQVDSLVAAFPAAIERTKQELGRVAAMLKKLFTGKVSPKHLGGPIAIATVAGSEAAQGVPQLMMFLVFLSANLAILNFLPIPALDGGHLVFLLWEGITGKPADERVQGTLTLIGVTCLLGLILFVSLNDVGKLFFSS
;
A
#
# COMPACT_ATOMS: atom_id res chain seq x y z
N ARG A 1 17.59 0.50 0.31
CA ARG A 1 17.18 1.87 0.68
C ARG A 1 17.02 2.72 -0.58
N ILE A 2 15.92 3.45 -0.70
CA ILE A 2 15.74 4.45 -1.76
C ILE A 2 16.61 5.66 -1.41
N MET A 3 17.41 6.11 -2.38
CA MET A 3 18.37 7.20 -2.20
C MET A 3 17.95 8.47 -2.94
N GLN A 4 17.21 8.32 -4.04
CA GLN A 4 16.70 9.44 -4.85
C GLN A 4 15.52 9.00 -5.70
N ILE A 5 14.63 9.93 -6.02
CA ILE A 5 13.46 9.75 -6.89
C ILE A 5 13.41 10.93 -7.86
N GLY A 6 13.07 10.66 -9.13
CA GLY A 6 13.01 11.67 -10.18
C GLY A 6 14.31 11.81 -10.95
N GLU A 7 14.68 13.04 -11.35
CA GLU A 7 15.84 13.28 -12.20
C GLU A 7 17.14 12.71 -11.60
N LYS A 8 18.00 12.18 -12.47
CA LYS A 8 19.31 11.66 -12.07
C LYS A 8 20.17 12.81 -11.55
N GLY A 9 20.63 12.70 -10.31
CA GLY A 9 21.45 13.70 -9.63
C GLY A 9 22.09 13.13 -8.37
N GLU A 10 22.51 13.98 -7.45
CA GLU A 10 23.06 13.58 -6.17
C GLU A 10 21.99 12.95 -5.27
N PRO A 11 22.35 11.92 -4.46
CA PRO A 11 21.42 11.30 -3.53
C PRO A 11 20.76 12.33 -2.60
N ASN A 12 19.45 12.28 -2.47
CA ASN A 12 18.73 13.12 -1.53
C ASN A 12 18.73 12.48 -0.13
N PRO A 13 19.48 13.01 0.85
CA PRO A 13 19.55 12.45 2.19
C PRO A 13 18.22 12.60 2.95
N ASN A 14 17.35 13.52 2.53
CA ASN A 14 16.10 13.89 3.18
C ASN A 14 14.86 13.34 2.45
N LEU A 15 15.01 12.21 1.78
CA LEU A 15 13.94 11.59 0.99
C LEU A 15 12.86 11.06 1.92
N ARG A 16 11.61 11.42 1.67
CA ARG A 16 10.46 11.05 2.49
C ARG A 16 9.48 10.22 1.70
N TRP A 17 9.06 9.10 2.29
CA TRP A 17 8.09 8.19 1.69
C TRP A 17 6.83 8.89 1.20
N ARG A 18 6.14 9.56 2.12
CA ARG A 18 4.83 10.16 1.85
C ARG A 18 4.89 11.31 0.84
N TRP A 19 5.90 12.15 0.95
CA TRP A 19 5.99 13.40 0.20
C TRP A 19 6.79 13.29 -1.09
N ASP A 20 7.78 12.43 -1.12
CA ASP A 20 8.66 12.32 -2.29
C ASP A 20 8.28 11.13 -3.16
N LEU A 21 8.07 9.93 -2.59
CA LEU A 21 7.71 8.76 -3.36
C LEU A 21 6.23 8.75 -3.75
N LEU A 22 5.31 8.78 -2.80
CA LEU A 22 3.88 8.65 -3.10
C LEU A 22 3.40 9.78 -4.00
N GLN A 23 3.90 11.00 -3.80
CA GLN A 23 3.55 12.13 -4.65
C GLN A 23 4.11 11.98 -6.07
N SER A 24 5.40 11.61 -6.22
CA SER A 24 6.02 11.38 -7.54
C SER A 24 5.31 10.27 -8.30
N VAL A 25 4.94 9.19 -7.62
CA VAL A 25 4.18 8.07 -8.18
C VAL A 25 2.77 8.52 -8.58
N GLY A 26 2.08 9.26 -7.71
CA GLY A 26 0.77 9.83 -7.99
C GLY A 26 0.79 10.73 -9.22
N GLU A 27 1.73 11.68 -9.28
CA GLU A 27 1.89 12.59 -10.41
C GLU A 27 2.20 11.89 -11.73
N ALA A 28 3.06 10.86 -11.71
CA ALA A 28 3.38 10.07 -12.91
C ALA A 28 2.20 9.20 -13.35
N GLY A 29 1.38 8.73 -12.42
CA GLY A 29 0.19 7.92 -12.69
C GLY A 29 -1.06 8.69 -13.10
N LEU A 30 -1.06 10.03 -13.04
CA LEU A 30 -2.19 10.87 -13.49
C LEU A 30 -2.32 10.93 -15.02
N SER A 31 -1.30 10.54 -15.76
CA SER A 31 -1.34 10.46 -17.23
C SER A 31 -2.02 9.16 -17.68
N GLU A 32 -2.72 9.21 -18.82
CA GLU A 32 -3.26 8.00 -19.48
C GLU A 32 -2.14 6.98 -19.79
N ASN A 33 -0.94 7.50 -20.11
CA ASN A 33 0.28 6.71 -20.23
C ASN A 33 1.23 7.13 -19.10
N PRO A 34 1.33 6.36 -18.02
CA PRO A 34 2.16 6.70 -16.87
C PRO A 34 3.61 6.96 -17.24
N GLU A 35 4.16 8.09 -16.76
CA GLU A 35 5.56 8.42 -16.98
C GLU A 35 6.44 7.52 -16.10
N THR A 36 7.54 7.02 -16.66
CA THR A 36 8.53 6.23 -15.92
C THR A 36 9.34 7.14 -14.99
N ILE A 37 9.47 6.74 -13.72
CA ILE A 37 10.19 7.48 -12.69
C ILE A 37 11.55 6.80 -12.47
N PRO A 38 12.68 7.48 -12.70
CA PRO A 38 13.99 6.97 -12.29
C PRO A 38 14.13 7.01 -10.76
N MET A 39 14.62 5.94 -10.18
CA MET A 39 14.84 5.80 -8.75
C MET A 39 16.23 5.23 -8.47
N LEU A 40 17.02 5.90 -7.63
CA LEU A 40 18.30 5.39 -7.15
C LEU A 40 18.07 4.57 -5.90
N VAL A 41 18.45 3.31 -5.95
CA VAL A 41 18.31 2.34 -4.85
C VAL A 41 19.67 1.85 -4.39
N LYS A 42 19.90 1.80 -3.07
CA LYS A 42 21.02 1.09 -2.46
C LYS A 42 20.56 -0.31 -2.09
N LYS A 43 21.18 -1.34 -2.65
CA LYS A 43 20.91 -2.76 -2.33
C LYS A 43 21.33 -3.05 -0.88
N ALA A 44 20.55 -3.86 -0.18
CA ALA A 44 20.82 -4.16 1.23
C ALA A 44 22.00 -5.11 1.41
N ASP A 45 22.13 -6.07 0.52
CA ASP A 45 23.12 -7.14 0.54
C ASP A 45 24.53 -6.70 0.12
N SER A 46 24.64 -5.96 -0.99
CA SER A 46 25.91 -5.54 -1.58
C SER A 46 26.30 -4.09 -1.25
N GLY A 47 25.36 -3.27 -0.79
CA GLY A 47 25.55 -1.83 -0.63
C GLY A 47 25.69 -1.06 -1.94
N GLU A 48 25.60 -1.75 -3.08
CA GLU A 48 25.70 -1.18 -4.42
C GLU A 48 24.52 -0.25 -4.69
N ARG A 49 24.78 0.84 -5.45
CA ARG A 49 23.75 1.81 -5.87
C ARG A 49 23.42 1.57 -7.34
N ASP A 50 22.12 1.45 -7.63
CA ASP A 50 21.66 1.24 -9.00
C ASP A 50 20.46 2.11 -9.31
N TRP A 51 20.37 2.56 -10.57
CA TRP A 51 19.23 3.31 -11.08
C TRP A 51 18.19 2.37 -11.66
N MET A 52 17.05 2.30 -11.01
CA MET A 52 15.88 1.56 -11.48
C MET A 52 14.91 2.50 -12.18
N GLN A 53 14.18 1.98 -13.16
CA GLN A 53 13.09 2.68 -13.83
C GLN A 53 11.77 2.08 -13.36
N LEU A 54 10.91 2.89 -12.76
CA LEU A 54 9.62 2.45 -12.25
C LEU A 54 8.50 3.11 -13.05
N THR A 55 7.60 2.31 -13.60
CA THR A 55 6.38 2.79 -14.23
C THR A 55 5.21 2.53 -13.29
N PRO A 56 4.51 3.57 -12.81
CA PRO A 56 3.36 3.40 -11.96
C PRO A 56 2.28 2.57 -12.64
N SER A 57 1.68 1.64 -11.91
CA SER A 57 0.53 0.89 -12.40
C SER A 57 -0.74 1.68 -12.15
N THR A 58 -1.47 1.97 -13.22
CA THR A 58 -2.83 2.54 -13.13
C THR A 58 -3.89 1.46 -12.92
N ARG A 59 -3.53 0.19 -13.13
CA ARG A 59 -4.40 -0.96 -12.89
C ARG A 59 -4.52 -1.27 -11.39
N LEU A 60 -3.44 -1.07 -10.64
CA LEU A 60 -3.41 -1.22 -9.19
C LEU A 60 -3.66 0.16 -8.57
N LYS A 61 -4.90 0.62 -8.58
CA LYS A 61 -5.25 1.83 -7.84
C LYS A 61 -5.17 1.52 -6.34
N SER A 62 -4.44 2.36 -5.60
CA SER A 62 -4.50 2.32 -4.14
C SER A 62 -5.95 2.56 -3.69
N VAL A 63 -6.26 2.28 -2.43
CA VAL A 63 -7.56 2.58 -1.78
C VAL A 63 -8.04 4.01 -2.08
N ASN A 64 -7.12 4.93 -2.35
CA ASN A 64 -7.39 6.33 -2.69
C ASN A 64 -7.45 6.60 -4.21
N GLY A 65 -7.45 5.59 -5.06
CA GLY A 65 -7.53 5.73 -6.51
C GLY A 65 -6.26 6.21 -7.21
N PHE A 66 -5.12 6.30 -6.50
CA PHE A 66 -3.83 6.69 -7.07
C PHE A 66 -3.05 5.50 -7.62
N ALA A 67 -2.26 5.75 -8.66
CA ALA A 67 -1.34 4.77 -9.20
C ALA A 67 -0.28 4.34 -8.17
N THR A 68 0.19 3.09 -8.25
CA THR A 68 1.18 2.53 -7.34
C THR A 68 2.39 1.96 -8.08
N VAL A 69 3.50 1.80 -7.39
CA VAL A 69 4.71 1.14 -7.92
C VAL A 69 5.04 -0.16 -7.18
N GLY A 70 4.13 -0.67 -6.33
CA GLY A 70 4.35 -1.91 -5.59
C GLY A 70 5.44 -1.83 -4.51
N ILE A 71 5.83 -0.62 -4.09
CA ILE A 71 6.78 -0.41 -2.98
C ILE A 71 5.98 -0.09 -1.73
N ILE A 72 6.23 -0.80 -0.65
CA ILE A 72 5.57 -0.65 0.65
C ILE A 72 6.62 -0.24 1.69
N PRO A 73 6.33 0.73 2.56
CA PRO A 73 7.23 1.06 3.66
C PRO A 73 7.32 -0.11 4.65
N LEU A 74 8.46 -0.25 5.30
CA LEU A 74 8.59 -1.17 6.43
C LEU A 74 7.63 -0.75 7.54
N ALA A 75 7.08 -1.72 8.26
CA ALA A 75 6.46 -1.45 9.53
C ALA A 75 7.54 -1.23 10.60
N SER A 76 7.20 -0.55 11.66
CA SER A 76 7.98 -0.50 12.88
C SER A 76 7.44 -1.51 13.90
N THR A 77 8.07 -1.60 15.06
CA THR A 77 7.53 -2.37 16.19
C THR A 77 6.70 -1.52 17.15
N THR A 78 6.32 -0.29 16.74
CA THR A 78 5.59 0.69 17.54
C THR A 78 4.08 0.64 17.21
N MET A 79 3.25 0.56 18.24
CA MET A 79 1.80 0.43 18.09
C MET A 79 1.15 1.69 17.52
N THR A 80 0.18 1.53 16.62
CA THR A 80 -0.67 2.62 16.11
C THR A 80 -1.68 3.09 17.17
N LYS A 81 -2.49 4.10 16.84
CA LYS A 81 -3.62 4.52 17.67
C LYS A 81 -4.66 3.40 17.80
N GLN A 82 -4.90 2.67 16.73
CA GLN A 82 -5.71 1.46 16.74
C GLN A 82 -4.77 0.28 16.95
N ILE A 83 -4.84 -0.34 18.12
CA ILE A 83 -3.93 -1.42 18.53
C ILE A 83 -4.15 -2.69 17.71
N SER A 84 -5.41 -3.01 17.45
CA SER A 84 -5.88 -4.17 16.70
C SER A 84 -7.33 -3.94 16.29
N TRP A 85 -7.88 -4.81 15.45
CA TRP A 85 -9.33 -4.87 15.25
C TRP A 85 -10.00 -5.46 16.48
N ASP A 86 -11.18 -4.93 16.85
CA ASP A 86 -11.86 -5.29 18.10
C ASP A 86 -12.18 -6.78 18.23
N HIS A 87 -12.33 -7.47 17.10
CA HIS A 87 -12.64 -8.89 17.01
C HIS A 87 -11.40 -9.80 16.81
N VAL A 88 -10.21 -9.25 16.61
CA VAL A 88 -8.99 -10.04 16.32
C VAL A 88 -8.21 -10.37 17.59
N LEU A 89 -8.05 -9.42 18.50
CA LEU A 89 -7.43 -9.65 19.80
C LEU A 89 -8.46 -9.63 20.92
N PRO A 90 -8.30 -10.51 21.94
CA PRO A 90 -9.11 -10.47 23.16
C PRO A 90 -9.08 -9.07 23.81
N GLU A 91 -10.20 -8.67 24.40
CA GLU A 91 -10.35 -7.34 25.00
C GLU A 91 -9.36 -7.10 26.16
N ASP A 92 -9.13 -8.11 26.97
CA ASP A 92 -8.18 -8.06 28.09
C ASP A 92 -6.73 -7.84 27.62
N VAL A 93 -6.36 -8.36 26.46
CA VAL A 93 -5.07 -8.12 25.81
C VAL A 93 -5.01 -6.71 25.23
N ARG A 94 -6.04 -6.29 24.49
CA ARG A 94 -6.10 -4.93 23.89
C ARG A 94 -6.03 -3.84 24.96
N ASN A 95 -6.70 -4.01 26.08
CA ASN A 95 -6.73 -3.04 27.19
C ASN A 95 -5.38 -2.88 27.90
N GLN A 96 -4.44 -3.83 27.73
CA GLN A 96 -3.09 -3.69 28.25
C GLN A 96 -2.20 -2.82 27.36
N LEU A 97 -2.56 -2.64 26.08
CA LEU A 97 -1.76 -1.97 25.06
C LEU A 97 -2.32 -0.59 24.75
N GLN A 98 -1.43 0.32 24.37
CA GLN A 98 -1.81 1.67 23.93
C GLN A 98 -0.90 2.18 22.80
N ARG A 99 -1.32 3.28 22.18
CA ARG A 99 -0.53 3.95 21.16
C ARG A 99 0.89 4.25 21.66
N ASN A 100 1.86 4.04 20.78
CA ASN A 100 3.29 4.25 21.02
C ASN A 100 3.94 3.24 22.00
N ASP A 101 3.21 2.21 22.49
CA ASP A 101 3.87 1.05 23.04
C ASP A 101 4.70 0.37 21.96
N ARG A 102 5.90 -0.10 22.29
CA ARG A 102 6.82 -0.65 21.33
C ARG A 102 7.29 -2.02 21.75
N VAL A 103 7.22 -3.00 20.84
CA VAL A 103 7.81 -4.32 21.08
C VAL A 103 9.33 -4.18 21.08
N VAL A 104 9.97 -4.62 22.16
CA VAL A 104 11.43 -4.58 22.35
C VAL A 104 12.05 -5.97 22.53
N ALA A 105 11.24 -6.99 22.83
CA ALA A 105 11.69 -8.37 22.89
C ALA A 105 10.58 -9.35 22.49
N VAL A 106 10.95 -10.48 21.91
CA VAL A 106 10.09 -11.61 21.56
C VAL A 106 10.62 -12.85 22.26
N ALA A 107 9.75 -13.56 23.02
CA ALA A 107 10.11 -14.74 23.79
C ALA A 107 11.36 -14.55 24.69
N GLY A 108 11.47 -13.38 25.31
CA GLY A 108 12.59 -13.03 26.19
C GLY A 108 13.89 -12.62 25.48
N GLN A 109 13.93 -12.65 24.15
CA GLN A 109 15.08 -12.23 23.36
C GLN A 109 14.87 -10.80 22.86
N THR A 110 15.76 -9.89 23.19
CA THR A 110 15.72 -8.49 22.75
C THR A 110 15.84 -8.39 21.22
N LEU A 111 15.08 -7.51 20.61
CA LEU A 111 15.22 -7.19 19.19
C LEU A 111 16.51 -6.41 18.94
N ASP A 112 17.10 -6.60 17.75
CA ASP A 112 18.29 -5.86 17.34
C ASP A 112 17.96 -4.37 17.19
N ARG A 113 18.62 -3.57 18.01
CA ARG A 113 18.46 -2.11 18.04
C ARG A 113 19.52 -1.37 17.21
N SER A 114 20.33 -2.08 16.47
CA SER A 114 21.37 -1.47 15.61
C SER A 114 20.79 -0.55 14.53
N MET A 115 19.52 -0.77 14.17
CA MET A 115 18.77 0.06 13.22
C MET A 115 17.77 1.01 13.91
N GLU A 116 17.84 1.13 15.24
CA GLU A 116 16.97 2.04 15.99
C GLU A 116 17.22 3.49 15.56
N ASN A 117 16.16 4.23 15.27
CA ASN A 117 16.27 5.66 15.03
C ASN A 117 16.36 6.44 16.35
N TRP A 118 16.57 7.76 16.26
CA TRP A 118 16.72 8.63 17.45
C TRP A 118 15.46 8.67 18.35
N GLU A 119 14.28 8.29 17.85
CA GLU A 119 13.04 8.11 18.63
C GLU A 119 12.93 6.73 19.26
N GLY A 120 13.87 5.84 18.94
CA GLY A 120 13.88 4.47 19.40
C GLY A 120 12.94 3.56 18.61
N ASP A 121 12.55 3.96 17.41
CA ASP A 121 11.73 3.12 16.54
C ASP A 121 12.58 2.04 15.87
N ILE A 122 12.11 0.79 15.90
CA ILE A 122 12.82 -0.38 15.40
C ILE A 122 12.05 -0.94 14.21
N PRO A 123 12.72 -1.23 13.06
CA PRO A 123 12.08 -1.95 11.95
C PRO A 123 11.60 -3.33 12.37
N ASP A 124 10.49 -3.77 11.81
CA ASP A 124 9.82 -5.02 12.17
C ASP A 124 10.46 -6.31 11.60
N VAL A 125 11.58 -6.22 10.89
CA VAL A 125 12.20 -7.36 10.18
C VAL A 125 12.50 -8.53 11.11
N GLU A 126 13.22 -8.30 12.20
CA GLU A 126 13.57 -9.35 13.15
C GLU A 126 12.35 -9.81 13.97
N TYR A 127 11.45 -8.88 14.28
CA TYR A 127 10.16 -9.19 14.89
C TYR A 127 9.38 -10.20 14.03
N GLY A 128 9.24 -9.91 12.74
CA GLY A 128 8.52 -10.76 11.80
C GLY A 128 9.13 -12.16 11.67
N ASP A 129 10.45 -12.26 11.56
CA ASP A 129 11.17 -13.54 11.48
C ASP A 129 10.93 -14.42 12.73
N ARG A 130 10.98 -13.81 13.93
CA ARG A 130 10.74 -14.51 15.20
C ARG A 130 9.28 -14.92 15.37
N MET A 131 8.34 -14.04 15.01
CA MET A 131 6.91 -14.34 15.06
C MET A 131 6.54 -15.45 14.11
N PHE A 132 7.16 -15.51 12.91
CA PHE A 132 6.99 -16.61 11.98
C PHE A 132 7.48 -17.94 12.56
N ALA A 133 8.66 -17.95 13.17
CA ALA A 133 9.21 -19.18 13.80
C ALA A 133 8.32 -19.70 14.94
N LEU A 134 7.64 -18.81 15.67
CA LEU A 134 6.80 -19.12 16.83
C LEU A 134 5.30 -19.07 16.52
N ARG A 135 4.90 -19.10 15.24
CA ARG A 135 3.52 -18.86 14.83
C ARG A 135 2.47 -19.79 15.43
N ALA A 136 2.86 -21.03 15.74
CA ALA A 136 1.97 -22.04 16.30
C ALA A 136 1.95 -22.09 17.85
N GLU A 137 2.77 -21.26 18.52
CA GLU A 137 2.94 -21.28 19.98
C GLU A 137 2.47 -19.97 20.62
N PRO A 138 2.03 -19.98 21.88
CA PRO A 138 1.85 -18.75 22.64
C PRO A 138 3.18 -18.00 22.75
N VAL A 139 3.17 -16.69 22.43
CA VAL A 139 4.39 -15.87 22.41
C VAL A 139 4.29 -14.76 23.43
N LYS A 140 5.30 -14.68 24.30
CA LYS A 140 5.47 -13.57 25.23
C LYS A 140 6.22 -12.43 24.54
N LEU A 141 5.59 -11.28 24.43
CA LEU A 141 6.17 -10.05 23.92
C LEU A 141 6.46 -9.09 25.07
N THR A 142 7.66 -8.51 25.08
CA THR A 142 7.99 -7.42 26.00
C THR A 142 7.81 -6.09 25.31
N PHE A 143 6.97 -5.24 25.86
CA PHE A 143 6.71 -3.90 25.39
C PHE A 143 7.46 -2.86 26.22
N ALA A 144 7.86 -1.76 25.58
CA ALA A 144 8.34 -0.55 26.22
C ALA A 144 7.32 0.57 26.02
N ARG A 145 6.79 1.11 27.11
CA ARG A 145 5.82 2.22 27.14
C ARG A 145 6.53 3.53 27.40
N PRO A 146 6.48 4.50 26.49
CA PRO A 146 7.11 5.80 26.70
C PRO A 146 6.42 6.57 27.84
N LYS A 147 7.18 7.26 28.70
CA LYS A 147 6.62 8.09 29.78
C LYS A 147 5.73 9.22 29.28
N ASN A 148 6.02 9.73 28.09
CA ASN A 148 5.20 10.75 27.43
C ASN A 148 4.70 10.21 26.07
N PRO A 149 3.42 9.89 25.94
CA PRO A 149 2.85 9.42 24.68
C PRO A 149 2.92 10.43 23.53
N GLU A 150 2.97 11.73 23.83
CA GLU A 150 3.06 12.78 22.80
C GLU A 150 4.50 13.00 22.30
N LYS A 151 5.49 12.62 23.10
CA LYS A 151 6.90 12.69 22.77
C LYS A 151 7.56 11.36 23.10
N PRO A 152 7.33 10.33 22.29
CA PRO A 152 7.81 8.99 22.57
C PRO A 152 9.34 8.94 22.47
N ARG A 153 10.04 8.98 23.61
CA ARG A 153 11.48 8.76 23.72
C ARG A 153 11.76 7.47 24.46
N PRO A 154 12.81 6.73 24.09
CA PRO A 154 13.12 5.45 24.74
C PRO A 154 13.59 5.63 26.18
N GLU A 155 14.10 6.80 26.55
CA GLU A 155 14.65 7.07 27.88
C GLU A 155 13.58 6.97 28.97
N GLY A 156 13.79 6.00 29.88
CA GLY A 156 12.92 5.79 31.02
C GLY A 156 11.55 5.18 30.67
N ALA A 157 11.43 4.50 29.54
CA ALA A 157 10.25 3.72 29.21
C ALA A 157 10.04 2.59 30.22
N GLU A 158 8.79 2.37 30.60
CA GLU A 158 8.39 1.24 31.44
C GLU A 158 8.25 0.00 30.58
N GLN A 159 8.82 -1.13 31.02
CA GLN A 159 8.67 -2.42 30.32
C GLN A 159 7.64 -3.29 31.00
N PHE A 160 6.85 -3.98 30.17
CA PHE A 160 5.86 -4.94 30.63
C PHE A 160 5.69 -6.05 29.58
N ASP A 161 5.18 -7.20 30.04
CA ASP A 161 5.02 -8.38 29.20
C ASP A 161 3.56 -8.63 28.85
N VAL A 162 3.30 -9.01 27.60
CA VAL A 162 1.99 -9.47 27.14
C VAL A 162 2.17 -10.79 26.40
N THR A 163 1.33 -11.77 26.71
CA THR A 163 1.35 -13.06 26.01
C THR A 163 0.22 -13.13 24.99
N LEU A 164 0.57 -13.42 23.74
CA LEU A 164 -0.37 -13.58 22.64
C LEU A 164 -0.52 -15.05 22.28
N ALA A 165 -1.77 -15.50 22.17
CA ALA A 165 -2.10 -16.84 21.68
C ALA A 165 -1.75 -17.00 20.19
N PRO A 166 -1.54 -18.22 19.67
CA PRO A 166 -1.50 -18.47 18.24
C PRO A 166 -2.77 -17.98 17.56
N ARG A 167 -2.61 -17.40 16.37
CA ARG A 167 -3.73 -16.95 15.54
C ARG A 167 -3.87 -17.88 14.34
N PRO A 168 -4.86 -18.78 14.30
CA PRO A 168 -5.12 -19.57 13.09
C PRO A 168 -5.47 -18.66 11.90
N TYR A 169 -5.11 -19.09 10.69
CA TYR A 169 -5.69 -18.49 9.50
C TYR A 169 -7.17 -18.87 9.38
N ARG A 170 -7.99 -17.93 8.95
CA ARG A 170 -9.38 -18.21 8.59
C ARG A 170 -9.45 -18.71 7.17
N THR A 171 -10.20 -19.78 6.93
CA THR A 171 -10.30 -20.46 5.64
C THR A 171 -11.73 -20.88 5.32
N LEU A 172 -12.06 -20.94 4.04
CA LEU A 172 -13.28 -21.59 3.52
C LEU A 172 -13.05 -23.08 3.27
N GLY A 173 -11.78 -23.54 3.26
CA GLY A 173 -11.41 -24.90 2.89
C GLY A 173 -11.32 -25.14 1.38
N LEU A 174 -11.18 -24.08 0.59
CA LEU A 174 -10.94 -24.15 -0.85
C LEU A 174 -9.44 -24.11 -1.14
N VAL A 175 -8.95 -25.10 -1.85
CA VAL A 175 -7.61 -25.10 -2.44
C VAL A 175 -7.74 -24.74 -3.90
N MET A 176 -7.13 -23.64 -4.32
CA MET A 176 -7.24 -23.13 -5.67
C MET A 176 -6.11 -23.64 -6.57
N THR A 177 -6.32 -23.59 -7.87
CA THR A 177 -5.25 -23.90 -8.83
C THR A 177 -4.14 -22.86 -8.77
N ILE A 178 -2.88 -23.31 -8.84
CA ILE A 178 -1.76 -22.40 -9.03
C ILE A 178 -1.76 -21.83 -10.44
N GLY A 179 -1.59 -20.53 -10.56
CA GLY A 179 -1.45 -19.84 -11.84
C GLY A 179 0.01 -19.72 -12.29
N PRO A 180 0.26 -19.03 -13.40
CA PRO A 180 1.60 -18.86 -13.94
C PRO A 180 2.46 -17.91 -13.10
N VAL A 181 3.76 -18.07 -13.22
CA VAL A 181 4.75 -17.06 -12.81
C VAL A 181 4.48 -15.80 -13.63
N VAL A 182 4.19 -14.70 -12.95
CA VAL A 182 3.88 -13.41 -13.58
C VAL A 182 5.06 -12.46 -13.62
N GLY A 183 6.09 -12.74 -12.83
CA GLY A 183 7.31 -11.94 -12.81
C GLY A 183 8.48 -12.67 -12.18
N VAL A 184 9.67 -12.39 -12.70
CA VAL A 184 10.96 -12.87 -12.19
C VAL A 184 11.84 -11.66 -11.95
N GLN A 185 12.37 -11.54 -10.74
CA GLN A 185 13.21 -10.43 -10.34
C GLN A 185 14.59 -10.54 -10.97
N LYS A 186 15.06 -9.46 -11.59
CA LYS A 186 16.42 -9.41 -12.16
C LYS A 186 17.48 -9.62 -11.08
N GLY A 187 18.47 -10.45 -11.37
CA GLY A 187 19.54 -10.84 -10.44
C GLY A 187 19.10 -11.77 -9.32
N SER A 188 17.92 -12.40 -9.45
CA SER A 188 17.40 -13.35 -8.47
C SER A 188 17.89 -14.78 -8.71
N PRO A 189 17.77 -15.66 -7.70
CA PRO A 189 18.00 -17.09 -7.89
C PRO A 189 17.14 -17.69 -8.99
N ALA A 190 15.87 -17.29 -9.10
CA ALA A 190 14.95 -17.77 -10.14
C ALA A 190 15.41 -17.35 -11.54
N GLU A 191 15.83 -16.08 -11.74
CA GLU A 191 16.39 -15.65 -13.03
C GLU A 191 17.66 -16.42 -13.40
N ALA A 192 18.58 -16.56 -12.44
CA ALA A 192 19.84 -17.28 -12.66
C ALA A 192 19.63 -18.77 -13.02
N ALA A 193 18.56 -19.38 -12.50
CA ALA A 193 18.16 -20.75 -12.81
C ALA A 193 17.32 -20.88 -14.10
N GLY A 194 16.99 -19.76 -14.77
CA GLY A 194 16.24 -19.76 -16.03
C GLY A 194 14.73 -19.90 -15.90
N VAL A 195 14.16 -19.58 -14.73
CA VAL A 195 12.70 -19.45 -14.57
C VAL A 195 12.19 -18.28 -15.40
N GLN A 196 11.05 -18.45 -16.06
CA GLN A 196 10.47 -17.46 -16.96
C GLN A 196 9.04 -17.11 -16.54
N ALA A 197 8.60 -15.91 -16.94
CA ALA A 197 7.18 -15.57 -16.86
C ALA A 197 6.39 -16.50 -17.78
N GLY A 198 5.24 -16.99 -17.28
CA GLY A 198 4.43 -18.01 -17.94
C GLY A 198 4.68 -19.45 -17.45
N ASP A 199 5.80 -19.72 -16.78
CA ASP A 199 6.03 -21.03 -16.15
C ASP A 199 4.99 -21.26 -15.04
N VAL A 200 4.53 -22.50 -14.88
CA VAL A 200 3.63 -22.91 -13.79
C VAL A 200 4.34 -23.87 -12.87
N LEU A 201 4.50 -23.51 -11.60
CA LEU A 201 5.18 -24.35 -10.61
C LEU A 201 4.33 -25.58 -10.27
N GLN A 202 4.89 -26.77 -10.48
CA GLN A 202 4.21 -28.04 -10.24
C GLN A 202 4.64 -28.71 -8.93
N ALA A 203 5.95 -28.69 -8.65
CA ALA A 203 6.51 -29.32 -7.46
C ALA A 203 7.79 -28.61 -6.99
N ILE A 204 8.09 -28.79 -5.69
CA ILE A 204 9.36 -28.40 -5.06
C ILE A 204 9.97 -29.64 -4.41
N ASN A 205 11.22 -29.98 -4.76
CA ASN A 205 11.93 -31.18 -4.28
C ASN A 205 11.14 -32.48 -4.53
N GLY A 206 10.43 -32.55 -5.64
CA GLY A 206 9.58 -33.69 -6.00
C GLY A 206 8.21 -33.73 -5.32
N GLU A 207 7.94 -32.89 -4.34
CA GLU A 207 6.65 -32.78 -3.70
C GLU A 207 5.75 -31.79 -4.44
N PRO A 208 4.53 -32.18 -4.84
CA PRO A 208 3.61 -31.30 -5.55
C PRO A 208 3.29 -30.00 -4.74
N VAL A 209 2.93 -28.97 -5.47
CA VAL A 209 2.31 -27.78 -4.85
C VAL A 209 0.88 -28.13 -4.46
N ASP A 210 0.62 -28.30 -3.18
CA ASP A 210 -0.72 -28.60 -2.67
C ASP A 210 -1.60 -27.36 -2.67
N ASP A 211 -1.35 -26.44 -1.75
CA ASP A 211 -2.06 -25.16 -1.64
C ASP A 211 -1.12 -24.01 -2.01
N PRO A 212 -1.41 -23.27 -3.10
CA PRO A 212 -0.58 -22.16 -3.52
C PRO A 212 -0.55 -20.99 -2.51
N LEU A 213 -1.53 -20.85 -1.63
CA LEU A 213 -1.50 -19.86 -0.55
C LEU A 213 -0.45 -20.17 0.51
N ARG A 214 -0.12 -21.45 0.72
CA ARG A 214 0.87 -21.91 1.71
C ARG A 214 2.30 -22.00 1.15
N LEU A 215 2.47 -21.79 -0.14
CA LEU A 215 3.76 -21.94 -0.80
C LEU A 215 4.85 -20.98 -0.27
N PRO A 216 4.56 -19.71 0.06
CA PRO A 216 5.55 -18.82 0.68
C PRO A 216 6.06 -19.35 2.03
N GLU A 217 5.19 -19.92 2.85
CA GLU A 217 5.54 -20.53 4.13
C GLU A 217 6.44 -21.75 3.93
N ARG A 218 6.04 -22.66 3.03
CA ARG A 218 6.83 -23.84 2.68
C ARG A 218 8.23 -23.49 2.18
N VAL A 219 8.36 -22.49 1.30
CA VAL A 219 9.67 -22.04 0.79
C VAL A 219 10.50 -21.42 1.92
N ALA A 220 9.89 -20.67 2.84
CA ALA A 220 10.58 -20.10 3.99
C ALA A 220 11.11 -21.18 4.94
N GLU A 221 10.37 -22.28 5.15
CA GLU A 221 10.78 -23.42 5.98
C GLU A 221 11.96 -24.20 5.37
N LEU A 222 12.07 -24.26 4.05
CA LEU A 222 13.23 -24.86 3.36
C LEU A 222 14.54 -24.07 3.58
N GLY A 223 14.43 -22.81 3.99
CA GLY A 223 15.57 -21.95 4.30
C GLY A 223 16.45 -21.65 3.09
N THR A 224 17.78 -21.77 3.26
CA THR A 224 18.75 -21.46 2.21
C THR A 224 19.42 -22.72 1.62
N GLN A 225 18.77 -23.87 1.71
CA GLN A 225 19.24 -25.11 1.07
C GLN A 225 18.92 -25.08 -0.42
N ASP A 226 19.70 -25.81 -1.22
CA ASP A 226 19.39 -25.96 -2.64
C ASP A 226 18.05 -26.67 -2.80
N ILE A 227 17.18 -26.13 -3.65
CA ILE A 227 15.88 -26.70 -3.97
C ILE A 227 15.73 -26.93 -5.47
N THR A 228 14.99 -27.96 -5.83
CA THR A 228 14.64 -28.26 -7.22
C THR A 228 13.19 -27.91 -7.46
N LEU A 229 12.95 -27.05 -8.47
CA LEU A 229 11.60 -26.68 -8.93
C LEU A 229 11.26 -27.48 -10.19
N GLN A 230 10.08 -28.07 -10.23
CA GLN A 230 9.48 -28.61 -11.45
C GLN A 230 8.48 -27.60 -12.00
N LEU A 231 8.73 -27.12 -13.21
CA LEU A 231 7.98 -26.07 -13.87
C LEU A 231 7.34 -26.65 -15.13
N LEU A 232 6.07 -26.31 -15.37
CA LEU A 232 5.40 -26.58 -16.64
C LEU A 232 5.52 -25.34 -17.51
N ARG A 233 6.22 -25.45 -18.64
CA ARG A 233 6.48 -24.36 -19.58
C ARG A 233 5.78 -24.59 -20.91
N GLY A 234 5.29 -23.51 -21.53
CA GLY A 234 4.62 -23.55 -22.84
C GLY A 234 3.10 -23.59 -22.75
N GLU A 235 2.44 -23.59 -23.92
CA GLU A 235 0.98 -23.59 -24.05
C GLU A 235 0.51 -24.79 -24.90
N GLY A 236 -0.73 -25.24 -24.65
CA GLY A 236 -1.37 -26.30 -25.41
C GLY A 236 -0.58 -27.61 -25.41
N GLU A 237 -0.38 -28.20 -26.62
CA GLU A 237 0.37 -29.44 -26.81
C GLU A 237 1.90 -29.28 -26.69
N ALA A 238 2.41 -28.04 -26.68
CA ALA A 238 3.84 -27.75 -26.55
C ALA A 238 4.28 -27.59 -25.10
N LYS A 239 3.49 -28.06 -24.14
CA LYS A 239 3.86 -28.04 -22.72
C LYS A 239 4.98 -29.04 -22.42
N GLU A 240 6.04 -28.57 -21.80
CA GLU A 240 7.15 -29.38 -21.34
C GLU A 240 7.40 -29.17 -19.83
N THR A 241 7.89 -30.21 -19.16
CA THR A 241 8.33 -30.12 -17.78
C THR A 241 9.81 -29.73 -17.76
N VAL A 242 10.12 -28.61 -17.12
CA VAL A 242 11.47 -28.10 -16.95
C VAL A 242 11.85 -28.22 -15.46
N GLU A 243 12.99 -28.84 -15.18
CA GLU A 243 13.55 -28.88 -13.82
C GLU A 243 14.67 -27.87 -13.71
N VAL A 244 14.63 -27.07 -12.64
CA VAL A 244 15.68 -26.11 -12.30
C VAL A 244 16.07 -26.24 -10.85
N THR A 245 17.36 -26.19 -10.56
CA THR A 245 17.88 -26.19 -9.18
C THR A 245 18.42 -24.81 -8.86
N LEU A 246 18.03 -24.28 -7.71
CA LEU A 246 18.44 -22.97 -7.25
C LEU A 246 18.57 -22.92 -5.72
N LYS A 247 19.32 -21.94 -5.24
CA LYS A 247 19.52 -21.68 -3.82
C LYS A 247 18.71 -20.46 -3.39
N PRO A 248 17.70 -20.62 -2.52
CA PRO A 248 16.93 -19.50 -2.00
C PRO A 248 17.80 -18.50 -1.24
N ARG A 249 17.46 -17.22 -1.31
CA ARG A 249 18.00 -16.20 -0.41
C ARG A 249 17.35 -16.34 0.98
N LYS A 250 17.97 -15.75 2.00
CA LYS A 250 17.34 -15.65 3.31
C LYS A 250 16.00 -14.93 3.19
N SER A 251 14.95 -15.55 3.69
CA SER A 251 13.63 -14.94 3.76
C SER A 251 13.52 -14.04 5.00
N HIS A 252 12.78 -12.96 4.86
CA HIS A 252 12.40 -12.11 5.98
C HIS A 252 10.87 -11.99 6.02
N HIS A 253 10.29 -12.30 7.17
CA HIS A 253 8.88 -12.09 7.42
C HIS A 253 8.65 -10.68 7.94
N GLN A 254 7.82 -9.93 7.24
CA GLN A 254 7.45 -8.58 7.64
C GLN A 254 5.93 -8.49 7.72
N SER A 255 5.43 -7.78 8.74
CA SER A 255 4.02 -7.38 8.77
C SER A 255 3.78 -6.41 7.61
N ARG A 256 3.01 -6.82 6.61
CA ARG A 256 2.86 -6.05 5.37
C ARG A 256 1.49 -5.41 5.28
N MET A 257 1.48 -4.11 5.05
CA MET A 257 0.35 -3.47 4.39
C MET A 257 0.40 -3.86 2.91
N ARG A 258 -0.57 -4.63 2.43
CA ARG A 258 -0.64 -5.07 1.03
C ARG A 258 -1.65 -4.24 0.26
N GLY A 259 -1.37 -4.04 -1.03
CA GLY A 259 -2.31 -3.39 -1.96
C GLY A 259 -3.24 -4.42 -2.62
N HIS A 260 -4.39 -3.99 -3.09
CA HIS A 260 -5.26 -4.85 -3.90
C HIS A 260 -4.57 -5.21 -5.23
N GLY A 261 -4.76 -6.45 -5.66
CA GLY A 261 -4.19 -6.98 -6.89
C GLY A 261 -2.73 -7.44 -6.76
N ASP A 262 -2.21 -7.51 -5.52
CA ASP A 262 -0.88 -8.06 -5.28
C ASP A 262 -0.82 -9.54 -5.65
N ARG A 263 0.27 -9.92 -6.31
CA ARG A 263 0.58 -11.32 -6.63
C ARG A 263 1.30 -11.97 -5.46
N VAL A 264 1.22 -13.30 -5.37
CA VAL A 264 1.96 -14.02 -4.34
C VAL A 264 3.44 -14.03 -4.68
N ALA A 265 4.25 -13.41 -3.86
CA ALA A 265 5.69 -13.35 -4.04
C ALA A 265 6.40 -14.45 -3.27
N LEU A 266 7.28 -15.18 -3.95
CA LEU A 266 8.30 -16.04 -3.34
C LEU A 266 9.62 -15.26 -3.30
N GLU A 267 9.74 -14.37 -2.34
CA GLU A 267 10.87 -13.45 -2.23
C GLU A 267 12.24 -14.13 -2.15
N PRO A 268 12.37 -15.27 -1.42
CA PRO A 268 13.64 -15.98 -1.38
C PRO A 268 14.11 -16.45 -2.76
N LEU A 269 13.17 -16.71 -3.66
CA LEU A 269 13.45 -17.13 -5.04
C LEU A 269 13.53 -15.94 -5.99
N GLY A 270 12.83 -14.85 -5.67
CA GLY A 270 12.71 -13.67 -6.53
C GLY A 270 11.75 -13.87 -7.69
N LEU A 271 10.63 -14.55 -7.45
CA LEU A 271 9.55 -14.70 -8.41
C LEU A 271 8.20 -14.38 -7.77
N ALA A 272 7.20 -14.07 -8.60
CA ALA A 272 5.81 -13.92 -8.20
C ALA A 272 4.91 -14.73 -9.13
N TYR A 273 3.83 -15.28 -8.58
CA TYR A 273 2.87 -16.10 -9.32
C TYR A 273 1.44 -15.71 -9.00
N ASP A 274 0.54 -16.11 -9.87
CA ASP A 274 -0.91 -15.97 -9.70
C ASP A 274 -1.53 -17.19 -9.01
N ILE A 275 -2.70 -16.99 -8.44
CA ILE A 275 -3.60 -18.07 -8.00
C ILE A 275 -4.86 -17.97 -8.85
N GLY A 276 -5.23 -19.08 -9.47
CA GLY A 276 -6.43 -19.16 -10.29
C GLY A 276 -7.72 -19.13 -9.46
N PHE A 277 -8.84 -19.01 -10.13
CA PHE A 277 -10.16 -19.03 -9.49
C PHE A 277 -10.88 -20.39 -9.65
N THR A 278 -10.19 -21.40 -10.18
CA THR A 278 -10.72 -22.76 -10.27
C THR A 278 -10.30 -23.56 -9.04
N VAL A 279 -11.25 -24.22 -8.42
CA VAL A 279 -11.03 -25.09 -7.27
C VAL A 279 -10.23 -26.30 -7.72
N LYS A 280 -9.07 -26.52 -7.11
CA LYS A 280 -8.23 -27.70 -7.31
C LYS A 280 -8.64 -28.84 -6.40
N ASP A 281 -8.93 -28.50 -5.14
CA ASP A 281 -9.32 -29.46 -4.11
C ASP A 281 -10.17 -28.78 -3.03
N VAL A 282 -10.90 -29.58 -2.25
CA VAL A 282 -11.76 -29.14 -1.15
C VAL A 282 -11.36 -29.89 0.12
N VAL A 283 -11.04 -29.14 1.17
CA VAL A 283 -10.60 -29.72 2.44
C VAL A 283 -11.77 -30.45 3.10
N ALA A 284 -11.55 -31.71 3.48
CA ALA A 284 -12.58 -32.54 4.15
C ALA A 284 -13.05 -31.90 5.47
N GLY A 285 -14.35 -31.92 5.72
CA GLY A 285 -15.00 -31.32 6.89
C GLY A 285 -15.13 -29.80 6.85
N SER A 286 -14.61 -29.16 5.81
CA SER A 286 -14.59 -27.69 5.66
C SER A 286 -15.97 -27.09 5.36
N PRO A 287 -16.13 -25.76 5.49
CA PRO A 287 -17.33 -25.08 5.01
C PRO A 287 -17.60 -25.28 3.52
N ALA A 288 -16.56 -25.34 2.68
CA ALA A 288 -16.69 -25.55 1.24
C ALA A 288 -17.28 -26.93 0.92
N GLU A 289 -16.78 -28.00 1.56
CA GLU A 289 -17.33 -29.35 1.39
C GLU A 289 -18.81 -29.42 1.83
N LYS A 290 -19.11 -28.84 3.00
CA LYS A 290 -20.50 -28.79 3.52
C LYS A 290 -21.45 -28.02 2.61
N ALA A 291 -20.94 -27.02 1.90
CA ALA A 291 -21.71 -26.24 0.94
C ALA A 291 -21.78 -26.91 -0.46
N GLY A 292 -21.14 -28.07 -0.63
CA GLY A 292 -21.21 -28.87 -1.87
C GLY A 292 -20.30 -28.37 -3.00
N LEU A 293 -19.23 -27.61 -2.66
CA LEU A 293 -18.21 -27.24 -3.64
C LEU A 293 -17.30 -28.43 -3.96
N GLU A 294 -16.87 -28.52 -5.22
CA GLU A 294 -16.11 -29.66 -5.75
C GLU A 294 -14.90 -29.20 -6.59
N PRO A 295 -13.87 -30.04 -6.75
CA PRO A 295 -12.80 -29.77 -7.69
C PRO A 295 -13.32 -29.53 -9.10
N GLY A 296 -12.83 -28.48 -9.78
CA GLY A 296 -13.28 -28.03 -11.10
C GLY A 296 -14.25 -26.86 -11.08
N ASP A 297 -14.86 -26.54 -9.94
CA ASP A 297 -15.69 -25.34 -9.80
C ASP A 297 -14.84 -24.09 -10.06
N THR A 298 -15.36 -23.16 -10.85
CA THR A 298 -14.69 -21.89 -11.13
C THR A 298 -15.46 -20.75 -10.48
N ILE A 299 -14.83 -20.10 -9.49
CA ILE A 299 -15.42 -18.97 -8.79
C ILE A 299 -15.36 -17.73 -9.68
N GLU A 300 -16.51 -17.09 -9.89
CA GLU A 300 -16.62 -15.91 -10.76
C GLU A 300 -16.79 -14.62 -9.97
N LYS A 301 -17.56 -14.71 -8.90
CA LYS A 301 -17.92 -13.56 -8.05
C LYS A 301 -18.05 -13.98 -6.60
N LEU A 302 -17.96 -13.03 -5.71
CA LEU A 302 -18.25 -13.22 -4.29
C LEU A 302 -18.88 -11.97 -3.66
N GLU A 303 -19.62 -12.19 -2.58
CA GLU A 303 -20.22 -11.15 -1.75
C GLU A 303 -19.92 -11.45 -0.28
N PHE A 304 -19.63 -10.42 0.50
CA PHE A 304 -19.42 -10.54 1.94
C PHE A 304 -20.61 -9.96 2.70
N HIS A 305 -21.23 -10.75 3.56
CA HIS A 305 -22.40 -10.36 4.35
C HIS A 305 -22.09 -10.49 5.84
N ALA A 306 -21.91 -9.38 6.52
CA ALA A 306 -21.71 -9.39 7.97
C ALA A 306 -23.04 -9.67 8.68
N ALA A 307 -23.03 -10.58 9.66
CA ALA A 307 -24.23 -10.97 10.42
C ALA A 307 -24.75 -9.82 11.31
N ASP A 308 -23.88 -8.91 11.75
CA ASP A 308 -24.22 -7.76 12.60
C ASP A 308 -24.07 -6.45 11.83
N GLU A 309 -25.20 -5.87 11.43
CA GLU A 309 -25.28 -4.61 10.66
C GLU A 309 -24.65 -3.42 11.42
N ALA A 310 -24.82 -3.33 12.73
CA ALA A 310 -24.27 -2.24 13.53
C ALA A 310 -22.75 -2.31 13.60
N LYS A 311 -22.20 -3.50 13.82
CA LYS A 311 -20.75 -3.73 13.78
C LYS A 311 -20.17 -3.53 12.40
N ARG A 312 -20.93 -3.87 11.35
CA ARG A 312 -20.56 -3.61 9.96
C ARG A 312 -20.37 -2.14 9.69
N VAL A 313 -21.33 -1.30 10.08
CA VAL A 313 -21.26 0.16 9.92
C VAL A 313 -20.05 0.73 10.68
N GLU A 314 -19.79 0.27 11.88
CA GLU A 314 -18.64 0.70 12.68
C GLU A 314 -17.30 0.29 12.03
N SER A 315 -17.22 -0.93 11.51
CA SER A 315 -16.02 -1.42 10.82
C SER A 315 -15.81 -0.72 9.48
N ALA A 316 -16.86 -0.53 8.68
CA ALA A 316 -16.82 0.15 7.39
C ALA A 316 -16.33 1.60 7.48
N THR A 317 -16.62 2.30 8.58
CA THR A 317 -16.12 3.66 8.81
C THR A 317 -14.63 3.70 9.14
N LYS A 318 -14.06 2.58 9.57
CA LYS A 318 -12.65 2.53 10.03
C LYS A 318 -11.70 1.94 8.99
N ILE A 319 -12.13 0.97 8.13
CA ILE A 319 -11.18 0.21 7.31
C ILE A 319 -11.54 0.10 5.84
N ASP A 320 -12.77 -0.27 5.50
CA ASP A 320 -13.07 -0.70 4.14
C ASP A 320 -14.55 -0.67 3.81
N SER A 321 -15.04 0.52 3.47
CA SER A 321 -16.34 0.68 2.82
C SER A 321 -16.48 -0.11 1.51
N PHE A 322 -15.35 -0.58 0.96
CA PHE A 322 -15.30 -1.36 -0.26
C PHE A 322 -15.87 -2.76 -0.08
N TRP A 323 -15.45 -3.49 0.97
CA TRP A 323 -15.86 -4.88 1.20
C TRP A 323 -17.23 -5.02 1.87
N TYR A 324 -17.61 -4.07 2.71
CA TYR A 324 -18.86 -4.06 3.49
C TYR A 324 -19.83 -2.96 3.05
N GLY A 325 -20.12 -2.84 1.76
CA GLY A 325 -21.17 -1.91 1.28
C GLY A 325 -22.54 -2.22 1.89
N PRO A 326 -23.51 -1.27 1.80
CA PRO A 326 -24.84 -1.40 2.42
C PRO A 326 -25.63 -2.64 2.00
N GLU A 327 -25.27 -3.30 0.89
CA GLU A 327 -25.96 -4.47 0.32
C GLU A 327 -25.04 -5.67 0.05
N GLY A 328 -23.89 -5.80 0.76
CA GLY A 328 -22.90 -6.83 0.43
C GLY A 328 -22.29 -6.58 -0.95
N LYS A 329 -21.19 -5.84 -1.04
CA LYS A 329 -20.59 -5.50 -2.33
C LYS A 329 -20.20 -6.77 -3.09
N GLU A 330 -20.73 -6.91 -4.31
CA GLU A 330 -20.34 -7.95 -5.25
C GLU A 330 -18.93 -7.66 -5.77
N VAL A 331 -18.02 -8.61 -5.58
CA VAL A 331 -16.67 -8.58 -6.14
C VAL A 331 -16.62 -9.49 -7.34
N ASN A 332 -16.54 -8.90 -8.54
CA ASN A 332 -16.42 -9.65 -9.79
C ASN A 332 -14.93 -9.96 -10.05
N LEU A 333 -14.55 -11.22 -9.92
CA LEU A 333 -13.16 -11.66 -10.07
C LEU A 333 -12.64 -11.61 -11.51
N ARG A 334 -13.53 -11.53 -12.50
CA ARG A 334 -13.15 -11.42 -13.92
C ARG A 334 -12.91 -9.97 -14.37
N GLU A 335 -13.59 -9.02 -13.76
CA GLU A 335 -13.58 -7.62 -14.17
C GLU A 335 -12.70 -6.75 -13.26
N GLU A 336 -12.57 -7.14 -11.98
CA GLU A 336 -11.81 -6.42 -11.00
C GLU A 336 -10.41 -7.03 -10.83
N LEU A 337 -9.44 -6.21 -10.46
CA LEU A 337 -8.04 -6.60 -10.29
C LEU A 337 -7.79 -7.33 -8.96
N PHE A 338 -8.80 -8.03 -8.45
CA PHE A 338 -8.67 -8.82 -7.23
C PHE A 338 -8.08 -10.18 -7.53
N THR A 339 -7.22 -10.64 -6.66
CA THR A 339 -6.65 -11.97 -6.68
C THR A 339 -7.31 -12.83 -5.59
N TRP A 340 -7.22 -14.14 -5.72
CA TRP A 340 -7.64 -15.03 -4.63
C TRP A 340 -6.85 -14.79 -3.35
N PHE A 341 -5.63 -14.33 -3.49
CA PHE A 341 -4.79 -13.94 -2.37
C PHE A 341 -5.34 -12.71 -1.61
N ASP A 342 -5.84 -11.69 -2.32
CA ASP A 342 -6.50 -10.53 -1.69
C ASP A 342 -7.71 -10.96 -0.87
N ILE A 343 -8.53 -11.86 -1.45
CA ILE A 343 -9.71 -12.42 -0.78
C ILE A 343 -9.31 -13.15 0.49
N HIS A 344 -8.27 -14.01 0.40
CA HIS A 344 -7.75 -14.72 1.56
C HIS A 344 -7.24 -13.76 2.64
N GLN A 345 -6.49 -12.73 2.27
CA GLN A 345 -6.00 -11.72 3.23
C GLN A 345 -7.16 -10.96 3.88
N HIS A 346 -8.16 -10.57 3.08
CA HIS A 346 -9.34 -9.89 3.60
C HIS A 346 -10.10 -10.75 4.62
N MET A 347 -10.23 -12.05 4.37
CA MET A 347 -10.87 -12.98 5.31
C MET A 347 -10.19 -13.01 6.70
N GLN A 348 -8.89 -12.67 6.79
CA GLN A 348 -8.18 -12.67 8.06
C GLN A 348 -8.65 -11.56 9.02
N ASP A 349 -9.19 -10.47 8.49
CA ASP A 349 -9.58 -9.29 9.24
C ASP A 349 -11.11 -9.05 9.23
N MET A 350 -11.88 -9.98 8.64
CA MET A 350 -13.34 -9.91 8.63
C MET A 350 -13.94 -10.13 10.01
N LEU A 351 -15.09 -9.53 10.26
CA LEU A 351 -15.90 -9.80 11.45
C LEU A 351 -16.18 -11.31 11.60
N PRO A 352 -16.21 -11.82 12.82
CA PRO A 352 -16.72 -13.16 13.08
C PRO A 352 -18.12 -13.31 12.47
N ASP A 353 -18.46 -14.49 12.03
CA ASP A 353 -19.77 -14.81 11.45
C ASP A 353 -20.09 -14.08 10.12
N THR A 354 -19.10 -13.46 9.47
CA THR A 354 -19.30 -12.95 8.11
C THR A 354 -19.51 -14.13 7.15
N GLU A 355 -20.65 -14.10 6.47
CA GLU A 355 -20.96 -15.06 5.40
C GLU A 355 -20.32 -14.60 4.09
N VAL A 356 -19.75 -15.56 3.38
CA VAL A 356 -19.19 -15.39 2.03
C VAL A 356 -20.09 -16.10 1.06
N LYS A 357 -20.80 -15.37 0.23
CA LYS A 357 -21.61 -15.95 -0.85
C LYS A 357 -20.77 -16.01 -2.11
N LEU A 358 -20.56 -17.22 -2.60
CA LEU A 358 -19.81 -17.51 -3.82
C LEU A 358 -20.76 -17.75 -4.98
N PHE A 359 -20.41 -17.21 -6.14
CA PHE A 359 -21.03 -17.50 -7.42
C PHE A 359 -20.00 -18.24 -8.27
N TYR A 360 -20.31 -19.44 -8.69
CA TYR A 360 -19.38 -20.30 -9.39
C TYR A 360 -20.03 -21.00 -10.58
N THR A 361 -19.21 -21.47 -11.49
CA THR A 361 -19.61 -22.24 -12.65
C THR A 361 -19.11 -23.67 -12.50
N ARG A 362 -20.06 -24.65 -12.63
CA ARG A 362 -19.81 -26.09 -12.70
C ARG A 362 -20.44 -26.64 -13.98
N ASP A 363 -19.67 -27.31 -14.82
CA ASP A 363 -20.14 -27.89 -16.10
C ASP A 363 -20.91 -26.87 -16.96
N GLY A 364 -20.49 -25.60 -16.96
CA GLY A 364 -21.12 -24.52 -17.71
C GLY A 364 -22.43 -23.98 -17.11
N LYS A 365 -22.81 -24.41 -15.91
CA LYS A 365 -23.98 -23.90 -15.17
C LYS A 365 -23.53 -23.02 -14.03
N SER A 366 -24.19 -21.87 -13.87
CA SER A 366 -23.96 -20.98 -12.74
C SER A 366 -24.69 -21.47 -11.49
N GLU A 367 -23.98 -21.59 -10.40
CA GLU A 367 -24.45 -22.02 -9.08
C GLU A 367 -24.02 -21.04 -8.00
N THR A 368 -24.58 -21.16 -6.81
CA THR A 368 -24.24 -20.31 -5.66
C THR A 368 -24.09 -21.14 -4.39
N ALA A 369 -23.13 -20.76 -3.56
CA ALA A 369 -22.94 -21.35 -2.23
C ALA A 369 -22.70 -20.23 -1.21
N THR A 370 -23.23 -20.41 0.00
CA THR A 370 -22.98 -19.47 1.12
C THR A 370 -22.23 -20.21 2.21
N LEU A 371 -21.10 -19.66 2.65
CA LEU A 371 -20.19 -20.27 3.60
C LEU A 371 -19.74 -19.21 4.63
N ALA A 372 -19.34 -19.68 5.82
CA ALA A 372 -18.63 -18.85 6.79
C ALA A 372 -17.19 -19.38 6.95
N ALA A 373 -16.21 -18.49 6.96
CA ALA A 373 -14.83 -18.88 7.20
C ALA A 373 -14.65 -19.42 8.62
N VAL A 374 -13.85 -20.49 8.76
CA VAL A 374 -13.49 -21.11 10.04
C VAL A 374 -11.98 -21.04 10.26
N ASP A 375 -11.56 -21.20 11.48
CA ASP A 375 -10.15 -21.32 11.84
C ASP A 375 -9.54 -22.60 11.25
N ALA A 376 -8.37 -22.50 10.68
CA ALA A 376 -7.61 -23.63 10.18
C ALA A 376 -6.95 -24.40 11.35
N ASP A 377 -6.96 -25.75 11.29
CA ASP A 377 -6.45 -26.58 12.38
C ASP A 377 -4.92 -26.49 12.57
N ALA A 378 -4.17 -26.37 11.49
CA ALA A 378 -2.70 -26.45 11.49
C ALA A 378 -2.03 -25.40 10.60
N TRP A 379 -2.67 -24.26 10.44
CA TRP A 379 -2.13 -23.14 9.67
C TRP A 379 -2.29 -21.85 10.45
N PHE A 380 -1.17 -21.25 10.86
CA PHE A 380 -1.15 -20.11 11.77
C PHE A 380 -0.57 -18.86 11.12
N ASN A 381 -1.28 -17.76 11.32
CA ASN A 381 -0.86 -16.43 10.87
C ASN A 381 0.23 -15.89 11.83
N PRO A 382 1.45 -15.60 11.36
CA PRO A 382 2.48 -15.00 12.20
C PRO A 382 2.10 -13.60 12.69
N ASP A 383 1.23 -12.90 11.93
CA ASP A 383 0.59 -11.69 12.41
C ASP A 383 -0.43 -12.02 13.50
N ARG A 384 -0.15 -11.56 14.72
CA ARG A 384 -1.03 -11.74 15.89
C ARG A 384 -2.14 -10.70 15.97
N GLY A 385 -2.35 -9.94 14.91
CA GLY A 385 -3.36 -8.89 14.85
C GLY A 385 -2.94 -7.57 15.50
N LEU A 386 -1.66 -7.39 15.80
CA LEU A 386 -1.11 -6.11 16.25
C LEU A 386 -0.93 -5.17 15.06
N LEU A 387 -1.37 -3.92 15.20
CA LEU A 387 -1.22 -2.91 14.16
C LEU A 387 -0.06 -1.97 14.50
N PHE A 388 0.97 -2.01 13.68
CA PHE A 388 2.18 -1.22 13.84
C PHE A 388 2.17 0.03 12.97
N GLN A 389 2.85 1.07 13.45
CA GLN A 389 3.14 2.27 12.67
C GLN A 389 4.10 1.92 11.53
N VAL A 390 4.01 2.68 10.45
CA VAL A 390 5.04 2.66 9.42
C VAL A 390 6.36 3.10 10.04
N TYR A 391 7.44 2.37 9.73
CA TYR A 391 8.78 2.77 10.14
C TYR A 391 9.13 4.11 9.49
N ASP A 392 9.31 5.13 10.32
CA ASP A 392 9.56 6.49 9.89
C ASP A 392 10.81 7.02 10.61
N GLU A 393 11.77 7.51 9.85
CA GLU A 393 12.93 8.22 10.40
C GLU A 393 12.60 9.71 10.46
N LEU A 394 12.41 10.25 11.64
CA LEU A 394 12.20 11.68 11.81
C LEU A 394 13.49 12.44 11.51
N HIS A 395 13.43 13.29 10.52
CA HIS A 395 14.56 14.15 10.21
C HIS A 395 14.56 15.37 11.14
N GLN A 396 15.42 15.35 12.14
CA GLN A 396 15.56 16.44 13.11
C GLN A 396 16.70 17.39 12.71
N VAL A 397 16.45 18.68 12.86
CA VAL A 397 17.47 19.72 12.69
C VAL A 397 17.91 20.19 14.08
N ASP A 398 19.20 20.20 14.34
CA ASP A 398 19.80 20.45 15.67
C ASP A 398 19.56 21.87 16.21
N SER A 399 19.14 22.81 15.37
CA SER A 399 18.91 24.21 15.79
C SER A 399 17.94 24.94 14.84
N LEU A 400 17.30 26.00 15.34
CA LEU A 400 16.48 26.89 14.51
C LEU A 400 17.27 27.50 13.36
N VAL A 401 18.57 27.75 13.54
CA VAL A 401 19.46 28.30 12.50
C VAL A 401 19.64 27.25 11.38
N ALA A 402 19.86 26.00 11.73
CA ALA A 402 19.97 24.90 10.75
C ALA A 402 18.62 24.58 10.07
N ALA A 403 17.49 24.88 10.72
CA ALA A 403 16.17 24.72 10.14
C ALA A 403 15.92 25.66 8.95
N PHE A 404 16.53 26.82 8.91
CA PHE A 404 16.28 27.85 7.88
C PHE A 404 16.70 27.40 6.47
N PRO A 405 17.95 26.92 6.24
CA PRO A 405 18.34 26.35 4.95
C PRO A 405 17.47 25.18 4.53
N ALA A 406 17.14 24.27 5.44
CA ALA A 406 16.26 23.13 5.17
C ALA A 406 14.85 23.56 4.74
N ALA A 407 14.28 24.60 5.38
CA ALA A 407 12.99 25.16 5.02
C ALA A 407 13.01 25.83 3.64
N ILE A 408 14.08 26.57 3.32
CA ILE A 408 14.24 27.20 1.99
C ILE A 408 14.33 26.13 0.90
N GLU A 409 15.15 25.11 1.11
CA GLU A 409 15.30 24.04 0.13
C GLU A 409 13.99 23.29 -0.07
N ARG A 410 13.26 23.05 1.02
CA ARG A 410 11.93 22.43 0.96
C ARG A 410 10.94 23.30 0.19
N THR A 411 10.91 24.59 0.44
CA THR A 411 10.04 25.53 -0.26
C THR A 411 10.34 25.53 -1.77
N LYS A 412 11.61 25.53 -2.16
CA LYS A 412 12.02 25.44 -3.57
C LYS A 412 11.52 24.15 -4.23
N GLN A 413 11.65 23.00 -3.53
CA GLN A 413 11.16 21.72 -4.04
C GLN A 413 9.64 21.75 -4.26
N GLU A 414 8.87 22.28 -3.29
CA GLU A 414 7.42 22.39 -3.43
C GLU A 414 7.02 23.33 -4.58
N LEU A 415 7.66 24.48 -4.69
CA LEU A 415 7.43 25.41 -5.81
C LEU A 415 7.75 24.75 -7.16
N GLY A 416 8.86 23.99 -7.25
CA GLY A 416 9.23 23.24 -8.44
C GLY A 416 8.19 22.20 -8.83
N ARG A 417 7.64 21.48 -7.87
CA ARG A 417 6.57 20.48 -8.07
C ARG A 417 5.29 21.11 -8.60
N VAL A 418 4.84 22.21 -7.99
CA VAL A 418 3.65 22.92 -8.45
C VAL A 418 3.83 23.41 -9.88
N ALA A 419 4.99 23.98 -10.20
CA ALA A 419 5.31 24.41 -11.57
C ALA A 419 5.30 23.23 -12.57
N ALA A 420 5.86 22.07 -12.18
CA ALA A 420 5.84 20.86 -13.00
C ALA A 420 4.42 20.34 -13.22
N MET A 421 3.58 20.33 -12.18
CA MET A 421 2.17 19.93 -12.26
C MET A 421 1.38 20.86 -13.20
N LEU A 422 1.56 22.16 -13.07
CA LEU A 422 0.93 23.13 -13.97
C LEU A 422 1.38 22.92 -15.43
N LYS A 423 2.68 22.69 -15.66
CA LYS A 423 3.19 22.35 -16.98
C LYS A 423 2.50 21.11 -17.56
N LYS A 424 2.34 20.04 -16.77
CA LYS A 424 1.63 18.82 -17.19
C LYS A 424 0.15 19.10 -17.52
N LEU A 425 -0.51 19.95 -16.73
CA LEU A 425 -1.89 20.36 -16.97
C LEU A 425 -2.02 21.14 -18.27
N PHE A 426 -1.17 22.15 -18.50
CA PHE A 426 -1.18 22.96 -19.73
C PHE A 426 -0.78 22.18 -20.98
N THR A 427 0.04 21.14 -20.83
CA THR A 427 0.43 20.26 -21.96
C THR A 427 -0.56 19.11 -22.19
N GLY A 428 -1.67 19.06 -21.45
CA GLY A 428 -2.70 18.01 -21.59
C GLY A 428 -2.28 16.63 -21.11
N LYS A 429 -1.12 16.52 -20.44
CA LYS A 429 -0.65 15.24 -19.87
C LYS A 429 -1.44 14.81 -18.63
N VAL A 430 -2.09 15.74 -17.95
CA VAL A 430 -2.95 15.50 -16.79
C VAL A 430 -4.33 16.07 -17.08
N SER A 431 -5.36 15.25 -16.86
CA SER A 431 -6.75 15.68 -17.06
C SER A 431 -7.19 16.66 -15.97
N PRO A 432 -7.90 17.75 -16.31
CA PRO A 432 -8.48 18.67 -15.33
C PRO A 432 -9.44 18.00 -14.33
N LYS A 433 -9.97 16.82 -14.65
CA LYS A 433 -10.82 16.03 -13.75
C LYS A 433 -10.13 15.60 -12.45
N HIS A 434 -8.78 15.56 -12.44
CA HIS A 434 -7.99 15.24 -11.26
C HIS A 434 -7.77 16.44 -10.32
N LEU A 435 -8.14 17.65 -10.74
CA LEU A 435 -8.09 18.81 -9.86
C LEU A 435 -9.10 18.66 -8.72
N GLY A 436 -8.63 18.87 -7.49
CA GLY A 436 -9.48 18.94 -6.31
C GLY A 436 -10.04 20.35 -6.13
N GLY A 437 -11.31 20.46 -5.78
CA GLY A 437 -11.97 21.71 -5.47
C GLY A 437 -12.00 22.01 -3.95
N PRO A 438 -12.81 23.00 -3.54
CA PRO A 438 -12.88 23.42 -2.14
C PRO A 438 -13.25 22.28 -1.16
N ILE A 439 -14.10 21.35 -1.59
CA ILE A 439 -14.52 20.20 -0.76
C ILE A 439 -13.34 19.25 -0.57
N ALA A 440 -12.62 18.91 -1.63
CA ALA A 440 -11.42 18.07 -1.56
C ALA A 440 -10.33 18.70 -0.67
N ILE A 441 -10.11 20.02 -0.79
CA ILE A 441 -9.16 20.76 0.04
C ILE A 441 -9.56 20.68 1.52
N ALA A 442 -10.84 20.91 1.84
CA ALA A 442 -11.35 20.83 3.21
C ALA A 442 -11.22 19.40 3.79
N THR A 443 -11.49 18.37 2.98
CA THR A 443 -11.35 16.97 3.38
C THR A 443 -9.89 16.63 3.71
N VAL A 444 -8.95 17.03 2.85
CA VAL A 444 -7.52 16.83 3.09
C VAL A 444 -7.06 17.62 4.31
N ALA A 445 -7.47 18.88 4.46
CA ALA A 445 -7.14 19.68 5.64
C ALA A 445 -7.63 19.00 6.94
N GLY A 446 -8.85 18.45 6.93
CA GLY A 446 -9.41 17.71 8.07
C GLY A 446 -8.61 16.45 8.39
N SER A 447 -8.22 15.68 7.37
CA SER A 447 -7.39 14.48 7.55
C SER A 447 -5.99 14.79 8.07
N GLU A 448 -5.36 15.87 7.61
CA GLU A 448 -4.05 16.31 8.09
C GLU A 448 -4.13 16.86 9.53
N ALA A 449 -5.21 17.58 9.85
CA ALA A 449 -5.47 18.05 11.22
C ALA A 449 -5.67 16.87 12.21
N ALA A 450 -6.33 15.80 11.78
CA ALA A 450 -6.52 14.60 12.59
C ALA A 450 -5.20 13.85 12.88
N GLN A 451 -4.18 14.02 12.01
CA GLN A 451 -2.86 13.45 12.20
C GLN A 451 -1.96 14.30 13.13
N GLY A 452 -2.30 15.56 13.32
CA GLY A 452 -1.63 16.46 14.26
C GLY A 452 -1.25 17.82 13.67
N VAL A 453 -0.86 18.72 14.56
CA VAL A 453 -0.49 20.12 14.19
C VAL A 453 0.66 20.19 13.16
N PRO A 454 1.75 19.41 13.26
CA PRO A 454 2.82 19.47 12.26
C PRO A 454 2.35 19.14 10.84
N GLN A 455 1.49 18.14 10.68
CA GLN A 455 0.94 17.73 9.39
C GLN A 455 0.05 18.82 8.80
N LEU A 456 -0.82 19.39 9.61
CA LEU A 456 -1.66 20.52 9.20
C LEU A 456 -0.81 21.73 8.78
N MET A 457 0.26 22.06 9.53
CA MET A 457 1.17 23.15 9.16
C MET A 457 1.85 22.90 7.83
N MET A 458 2.30 21.66 7.57
CA MET A 458 2.91 21.29 6.28
C MET A 458 1.91 21.41 5.13
N PHE A 459 0.66 20.99 5.34
CA PHE A 459 -0.40 21.18 4.35
C PHE A 459 -0.67 22.66 4.07
N LEU A 460 -0.71 23.51 5.07
CA LEU A 460 -0.88 24.96 4.90
C LEU A 460 0.30 25.61 4.15
N VAL A 461 1.53 25.15 4.39
CA VAL A 461 2.70 25.59 3.61
C VAL A 461 2.56 25.20 2.14
N PHE A 462 2.15 23.97 1.87
CA PHE A 462 1.89 23.49 0.51
C PHE A 462 0.79 24.32 -0.19
N LEU A 463 -0.31 24.57 0.51
CA LEU A 463 -1.42 25.38 -0.01
C LEU A 463 -0.98 26.82 -0.31
N SER A 464 -0.19 27.41 0.57
CA SER A 464 0.38 28.76 0.39
C SER A 464 1.34 28.83 -0.79
N ALA A 465 2.18 27.80 -0.97
CA ALA A 465 3.09 27.71 -2.11
C ALA A 465 2.31 27.60 -3.46
N ASN A 466 1.24 26.79 -3.48
CA ASN A 466 0.34 26.70 -4.63
C ASN A 466 -0.27 28.06 -4.96
N LEU A 467 -0.81 28.74 -3.97
CA LEU A 467 -1.45 30.07 -4.15
C LEU A 467 -0.42 31.11 -4.66
N ALA A 468 0.79 31.06 -4.12
CA ALA A 468 1.87 31.97 -4.55
C ALA A 468 2.18 31.79 -6.06
N ILE A 469 2.37 30.54 -6.52
CA ILE A 469 2.65 30.26 -7.93
C ILE A 469 1.49 30.66 -8.83
N LEU A 470 0.25 30.31 -8.43
CA LEU A 470 -0.93 30.69 -9.19
C LEU A 470 -1.04 32.20 -9.35
N ASN A 471 -0.75 32.97 -8.29
CA ASN A 471 -0.76 34.42 -8.35
C ASN A 471 0.36 35.02 -9.22
N PHE A 472 1.46 34.29 -9.45
CA PHE A 472 2.50 34.71 -10.40
C PHE A 472 2.18 34.41 -11.86
N LEU A 473 1.14 33.62 -12.16
CA LEU A 473 0.75 33.36 -13.54
C LEU A 473 0.26 34.65 -14.23
N PRO A 474 0.57 34.83 -15.52
CA PRO A 474 0.16 36.03 -16.28
C PRO A 474 -1.34 35.99 -16.62
N ILE A 475 -2.18 35.78 -15.64
CA ILE A 475 -3.65 35.74 -15.76
C ILE A 475 -4.21 37.10 -15.30
N PRO A 476 -4.94 37.83 -16.16
CA PRO A 476 -5.35 39.21 -15.87
C PRO A 476 -6.21 39.42 -14.61
N ALA A 477 -6.72 38.33 -14.01
CA ALA A 477 -7.48 38.36 -12.76
C ALA A 477 -6.63 38.17 -11.51
N LEU A 478 -5.33 37.86 -11.67
CA LEU A 478 -4.38 37.57 -10.60
C LEU A 478 -3.26 38.65 -10.58
N ASP A 479 -2.47 38.67 -9.49
CA ASP A 479 -1.38 39.65 -9.32
C ASP A 479 -0.35 39.60 -10.46
N GLY A 480 -0.05 38.40 -10.99
CA GLY A 480 0.82 38.23 -12.16
C GLY A 480 0.30 38.91 -13.42
N GLY A 481 -1.02 38.99 -13.60
CA GLY A 481 -1.62 39.77 -14.69
C GLY A 481 -1.37 41.29 -14.53
N HIS A 482 -1.50 41.79 -13.33
CA HIS A 482 -1.15 43.19 -13.01
C HIS A 482 0.34 43.46 -13.23
N LEU A 483 1.22 42.53 -12.86
CA LEU A 483 2.65 42.63 -13.12
C LEU A 483 2.94 42.75 -14.65
N VAL A 484 2.23 42.00 -15.50
CA VAL A 484 2.38 42.11 -16.97
C VAL A 484 2.03 43.50 -17.44
N PHE A 485 0.97 44.12 -16.94
CA PHE A 485 0.61 45.49 -17.32
C PHE A 485 1.65 46.51 -16.87
N LEU A 486 2.20 46.37 -15.65
CA LEU A 486 3.27 47.20 -15.14
C LEU A 486 4.58 47.05 -15.96
N LEU A 487 4.93 45.84 -16.33
CA LEU A 487 6.08 45.58 -17.23
C LEU A 487 5.87 46.19 -18.60
N TRP A 488 4.66 46.10 -19.15
CA TRP A 488 4.30 46.78 -20.42
C TRP A 488 4.50 48.30 -20.32
N GLU A 489 3.99 48.93 -19.26
CA GLU A 489 4.18 50.35 -19.00
C GLU A 489 5.66 50.72 -18.85
N GLY A 490 6.43 49.93 -18.10
CA GLY A 490 7.89 50.14 -17.94
C GLY A 490 8.68 50.04 -19.24
N ILE A 491 8.27 49.18 -20.18
CA ILE A 491 8.94 48.99 -21.48
C ILE A 491 8.50 50.07 -22.48
N THR A 492 7.21 50.38 -22.54
CA THR A 492 6.62 51.26 -23.56
C THR A 492 6.58 52.73 -23.14
N GLY A 493 6.77 53.02 -21.84
CA GLY A 493 6.63 54.34 -21.26
C GLY A 493 5.18 54.87 -21.22
N LYS A 494 4.19 54.02 -21.55
CA LYS A 494 2.77 54.37 -21.54
C LYS A 494 1.95 53.27 -20.87
N PRO A 495 0.98 53.63 -20.00
CA PRO A 495 0.08 52.67 -19.42
C PRO A 495 -0.72 51.95 -20.52
N ALA A 496 -1.08 50.71 -20.28
CA ALA A 496 -1.98 49.98 -21.16
C ALA A 496 -3.38 50.62 -21.12
N ASP A 497 -4.10 50.59 -22.24
CA ASP A 497 -5.45 51.16 -22.35
C ASP A 497 -6.39 50.54 -21.27
N GLU A 498 -7.07 51.40 -20.51
CA GLU A 498 -7.97 51.00 -19.41
C GLU A 498 -9.08 50.05 -19.89
N ARG A 499 -9.56 50.20 -21.13
CA ARG A 499 -10.59 49.30 -21.69
C ARG A 499 -10.02 47.91 -21.95
N VAL A 500 -8.77 47.83 -22.41
CA VAL A 500 -8.07 46.57 -22.65
C VAL A 500 -7.82 45.89 -21.33
N GLN A 501 -7.29 46.61 -20.32
CA GLN A 501 -7.08 46.06 -18.98
C GLN A 501 -8.40 45.53 -18.36
N GLY A 502 -9.46 46.35 -18.40
CA GLY A 502 -10.78 45.98 -17.86
C GLY A 502 -11.37 44.75 -18.57
N THR A 503 -11.29 44.70 -19.88
CA THR A 503 -11.80 43.56 -20.67
C THR A 503 -11.03 42.28 -20.37
N LEU A 504 -9.69 42.34 -20.35
CA LEU A 504 -8.85 41.17 -20.04
C LEU A 504 -9.07 40.69 -18.60
N THR A 505 -9.20 41.62 -17.65
CA THR A 505 -9.51 41.26 -16.24
C THR A 505 -10.89 40.60 -16.13
N LEU A 506 -11.90 41.10 -16.83
CA LEU A 506 -13.24 40.49 -16.84
C LEU A 506 -13.21 39.07 -17.41
N ILE A 507 -12.48 38.87 -18.52
CA ILE A 507 -12.28 37.53 -19.11
C ILE A 507 -11.58 36.61 -18.10
N GLY A 508 -10.51 37.08 -17.46
CA GLY A 508 -9.78 36.33 -16.45
C GLY A 508 -10.64 35.92 -15.27
N VAL A 509 -11.43 36.84 -14.70
CA VAL A 509 -12.38 36.57 -13.61
C VAL A 509 -13.42 35.55 -14.04
N THR A 510 -13.99 35.69 -15.24
CA THR A 510 -15.00 34.77 -15.77
C THR A 510 -14.43 33.36 -15.94
N CYS A 511 -13.21 33.23 -16.47
CA CYS A 511 -12.52 31.95 -16.58
C CYS A 511 -12.25 31.33 -15.20
N LEU A 512 -11.80 32.15 -14.23
CA LEU A 512 -11.53 31.67 -12.86
C LEU A 512 -12.81 31.18 -12.17
N LEU A 513 -13.91 31.92 -12.26
CA LEU A 513 -15.21 31.51 -11.74
C LEU A 513 -15.71 30.23 -12.42
N GLY A 514 -15.55 30.12 -13.73
CA GLY A 514 -15.87 28.91 -14.50
C GLY A 514 -15.04 27.71 -14.04
N LEU A 515 -13.75 27.90 -13.78
CA LEU A 515 -12.88 26.84 -13.24
C LEU A 515 -13.31 26.41 -11.85
N ILE A 516 -13.57 27.37 -10.94
CA ILE A 516 -14.05 27.06 -9.57
C ILE A 516 -15.34 26.27 -9.64
N LEU A 517 -16.30 26.69 -10.46
CA LEU A 517 -17.56 25.98 -10.64
C LEU A 517 -17.34 24.55 -11.18
N PHE A 518 -16.50 24.40 -12.21
CA PHE A 518 -16.16 23.09 -12.78
C PHE A 518 -15.55 22.15 -11.73
N VAL A 519 -14.57 22.63 -10.97
CA VAL A 519 -13.87 21.79 -9.95
C VAL A 519 -14.81 21.46 -8.79
N SER A 520 -15.68 22.40 -8.39
CA SER A 520 -16.70 22.16 -7.35
C SER A 520 -17.73 21.12 -7.79
N LEU A 521 -18.20 21.19 -9.04
CA LEU A 521 -19.10 20.16 -9.59
C LEU A 521 -18.42 18.80 -9.69
N ASN A 522 -17.13 18.77 -10.05
CA ASN A 522 -16.34 17.55 -10.07
C ASN A 522 -16.17 16.93 -8.67
N ASP A 523 -15.96 17.75 -7.63
CA ASP A 523 -15.92 17.27 -6.24
C ASP A 523 -17.27 16.67 -5.81
N VAL A 524 -18.38 17.35 -6.12
CA VAL A 524 -19.73 16.83 -5.85
C VAL A 524 -19.97 15.54 -6.62
N GLY A 525 -19.56 15.49 -7.89
CA GLY A 525 -19.65 14.27 -8.70
C GLY A 525 -18.90 13.10 -8.07
N LYS A 526 -17.69 13.33 -7.55
CA LYS A 526 -16.91 12.30 -6.85
C LYS A 526 -17.61 11.82 -5.57
N LEU A 527 -18.29 12.69 -4.83
CA LEU A 527 -19.02 12.32 -3.62
C LEU A 527 -20.25 11.44 -3.91
N PHE A 528 -20.96 11.69 -5.01
CA PHE A 528 -22.22 11.01 -5.32
C PHE A 528 -22.11 9.85 -6.32
N PHE A 529 -21.06 9.83 -7.16
CA PHE A 529 -20.92 8.87 -8.26
C PHE A 529 -19.65 8.03 -8.18
N SER A 530 -18.77 8.24 -7.19
CA SER A 530 -17.65 7.34 -6.88
C SER A 530 -18.05 6.38 -5.76
N SER A 531 -19.12 5.62 -5.99
CA SER A 531 -19.44 4.44 -5.19
C SER A 531 -18.99 3.19 -5.93
#